data_d7bfe5f98d537595a9806e246f959213
#
_entry.id   d7bfe5f98d537595a9806e246f959213
#
_cell.length_a   1.000
_cell.length_b   1.000
_cell.length_c   1.000
_cell.angle_alpha   90.00
_cell.angle_beta   90.00
_cell.angle_gamma   90.00
#
_symmetry.space_group_name_H-M   'P 1'
#
loop_
_entity.id
_entity.type
_entity.pdbx_description
1 polymer ?
#
loop_
_entity_poly.entity_id
_entity_poly.type
_entity_poly.pdbx_seq_one_letter_code
_entity_poly.pdbx_strand_id
1 'polypeptide(L)'
;VSLHPGAACALKQLDSDPRFLHTRVACASKTWKVEYSLACLSALTLGGRPVADYFCACEVYPSTKDAHFEALHAKTGVAYSDLLFFDDCTWKDNFEDVARVGGVRCVRTPDGMTVEAWEKGLLLFADAAAPLSLTPSSSEGDLH
;
A
#
# COMPACT_ATOMS: atom_id res chain seq x y z
N VAL A 1 6.10 -15.39 13.93
CA VAL A 1 5.68 -14.40 12.91
C VAL A 1 4.22 -14.60 12.58
N SER A 2 3.45 -13.54 12.58
CA SER A 2 2.02 -13.58 12.25
C SER A 2 1.63 -12.29 11.51
N LEU A 3 0.50 -12.36 10.81
CA LEU A 3 -0.06 -11.17 10.17
C LEU A 3 -0.72 -10.26 11.22
N HIS A 4 -0.54 -8.97 11.06
CA HIS A 4 -1.35 -8.00 11.81
C HIS A 4 -2.82 -8.13 11.40
N PRO A 5 -3.76 -7.91 12.33
CA PRO A 5 -5.20 -8.01 12.03
C PRO A 5 -5.64 -7.13 10.86
N GLY A 6 -5.10 -5.94 10.75
CA GLY A 6 -5.39 -5.03 9.64
C GLY A 6 -4.86 -5.53 8.29
N ALA A 7 -3.69 -6.17 8.29
CA ALA A 7 -3.15 -6.78 7.08
C ALA A 7 -4.03 -7.95 6.61
N ALA A 8 -4.45 -8.81 7.53
CA ALA A 8 -5.37 -9.90 7.20
C ALA A 8 -6.71 -9.37 6.66
N CYS A 9 -7.27 -8.34 7.30
CA CYS A 9 -8.49 -7.68 6.85
C CYS A 9 -8.34 -7.11 5.44
N ALA A 10 -7.26 -6.36 5.21
CA ALA A 10 -6.99 -5.74 3.92
C ALA A 10 -6.85 -6.79 2.80
N LEU A 11 -6.05 -7.82 3.01
CA LEU A 11 -5.85 -8.87 2.01
C LEU A 11 -7.15 -9.62 1.68
N LYS A 12 -7.97 -9.91 2.68
CA LYS A 12 -9.28 -10.55 2.46
C LYS A 12 -10.22 -9.65 1.65
N GLN A 13 -10.28 -8.36 1.98
CA GLN A 13 -11.12 -7.42 1.24
C GLN A 13 -10.64 -7.27 -0.21
N LEU A 14 -9.34 -7.13 -0.41
CA LEU A 14 -8.76 -6.99 -1.74
C LEU A 14 -9.01 -8.23 -2.61
N ASP A 15 -9.08 -9.40 -2.00
CA ASP A 15 -9.32 -10.65 -2.70
C ASP A 15 -10.79 -10.90 -3.05
N SER A 16 -11.73 -10.40 -2.24
CA SER A 16 -13.14 -10.79 -2.34
C SER A 16 -14.14 -9.66 -2.59
N ASP A 17 -13.79 -8.42 -2.24
CA ASP A 17 -14.71 -7.29 -2.38
C ASP A 17 -14.70 -6.79 -3.83
N PRO A 18 -15.86 -6.70 -4.50
CA PRO A 18 -15.94 -6.23 -5.89
C PRO A 18 -15.35 -4.85 -6.15
N ARG A 19 -15.28 -3.99 -5.13
CA ARG A 19 -14.64 -2.66 -5.25
C ARG A 19 -13.17 -2.77 -5.68
N PHE A 20 -12.51 -3.88 -5.35
CA PHE A 20 -11.08 -4.08 -5.58
C PHE A 20 -10.78 -5.05 -6.72
N LEU A 21 -11.73 -5.26 -7.62
CA LEU A 21 -11.59 -6.22 -8.71
C LEU A 21 -10.31 -5.98 -9.56
N HIS A 22 -9.93 -4.72 -9.72
CA HIS A 22 -8.76 -4.31 -10.50
C HIS A 22 -7.59 -3.83 -9.62
N THR A 23 -7.70 -3.99 -8.30
CA THR A 23 -6.64 -3.60 -7.36
C THR A 23 -5.70 -4.77 -7.13
N ARG A 24 -4.41 -4.50 -7.18
CA ARG A 24 -3.37 -5.49 -6.92
C ARG A 24 -2.58 -5.11 -5.69
N VAL A 25 -1.97 -6.11 -5.06
CA VAL A 25 -1.15 -5.94 -3.86
C VAL A 25 0.29 -6.23 -4.22
N ALA A 26 1.20 -5.43 -3.69
CA ALA A 26 2.62 -5.63 -3.83
C ALA A 26 3.34 -5.47 -2.49
N CYS A 27 4.52 -6.03 -2.40
CA CYS A 27 5.39 -5.91 -1.23
C CYS A 27 6.64 -5.11 -1.59
N ALA A 28 7.03 -4.18 -0.72
CA ALA A 28 8.26 -3.43 -0.84
C ALA A 28 8.98 -3.44 0.52
N SER A 29 10.08 -4.18 0.63
CA SER A 29 10.83 -4.33 1.86
C SER A 29 12.31 -4.06 1.67
N LYS A 30 12.90 -3.29 2.59
CA LYS A 30 14.34 -2.95 2.60
C LYS A 30 15.20 -3.93 3.39
N THR A 31 14.65 -5.07 3.77
CA THR A 31 15.34 -6.03 4.62
C THR A 31 16.62 -6.56 3.96
N TRP A 32 17.65 -6.77 4.78
CA TRP A 32 18.85 -7.51 4.41
C TRP A 32 18.64 -9.02 4.43
N LYS A 33 17.60 -9.48 5.13
CA LYS A 33 17.26 -10.90 5.27
C LYS A 33 16.24 -11.30 4.20
N VAL A 34 16.62 -11.17 2.95
CA VAL A 34 15.71 -11.36 1.80
C VAL A 34 15.09 -12.76 1.80
N GLU A 35 15.90 -13.79 1.85
CA GLU A 35 15.43 -15.19 1.82
C GLU A 35 14.51 -15.52 2.99
N TYR A 36 14.88 -15.04 4.19
CA TYR A 36 14.04 -15.23 5.37
C TYR A 36 12.67 -14.56 5.21
N SER A 37 12.66 -13.33 4.71
CA SER A 37 11.41 -12.59 4.51
C SER A 37 10.52 -13.25 3.47
N LEU A 38 11.07 -13.69 2.36
CA LEU A 38 10.32 -14.41 1.34
C LEU A 38 9.80 -15.77 1.87
N ALA A 39 10.60 -16.46 2.66
CA ALA A 39 10.18 -17.71 3.31
C ALA A 39 9.02 -17.48 4.28
N CYS A 40 9.04 -16.37 5.05
CA CYS A 40 7.93 -16.01 5.93
C CYS A 40 6.64 -15.77 5.14
N LEU A 41 6.70 -15.04 4.04
CA LEU A 41 5.52 -14.79 3.20
C LEU A 41 4.94 -16.08 2.62
N SER A 42 5.81 -17.05 2.31
CA SER A 42 5.38 -18.36 1.80
C SER A 42 4.84 -19.29 2.90
N ALA A 43 5.35 -19.15 4.12
CA ALA A 43 4.95 -20.00 5.26
C ALA A 43 3.68 -19.50 5.95
N LEU A 44 3.46 -18.19 6.00
CA LEU A 44 2.24 -17.61 6.55
C LEU A 44 1.07 -17.91 5.62
N THR A 45 -0.07 -18.30 6.21
CA THR A 45 -1.28 -18.59 5.45
C THR A 45 -2.43 -17.67 5.87
N LEU A 46 -3.29 -17.38 4.91
CA LEU A 46 -4.53 -16.65 5.12
C LEU A 46 -5.60 -17.26 4.22
N GLY A 47 -6.71 -17.68 4.82
CA GLY A 47 -7.77 -18.35 4.05
C GLY A 47 -7.31 -19.61 3.35
N GLY A 48 -6.34 -20.36 3.93
CA GLY A 48 -5.79 -21.57 3.36
C GLY A 48 -4.77 -21.38 2.24
N ARG A 49 -4.39 -20.13 1.93
CA ARG A 49 -3.39 -19.80 0.91
C ARG A 49 -2.14 -19.18 1.55
N PRO A 50 -0.94 -19.45 1.01
CA PRO A 50 0.24 -18.69 1.40
C PRO A 50 0.02 -17.19 1.20
N VAL A 51 0.49 -16.36 2.13
CA VAL A 51 0.39 -14.90 2.02
C VAL A 51 1.10 -14.39 0.77
N ALA A 52 2.19 -15.04 0.38
CA ALA A 52 2.92 -14.72 -0.84
C ALA A 52 2.02 -14.72 -2.09
N ASP A 53 0.99 -15.55 -2.13
CA ASP A 53 0.10 -15.69 -3.29
C ASP A 53 -0.85 -14.50 -3.47
N TYR A 54 -0.97 -13.64 -2.45
CA TYR A 54 -1.77 -12.41 -2.56
C TYR A 54 -1.03 -11.29 -3.28
N PHE A 55 0.29 -11.38 -3.42
CA PHE A 55 1.11 -10.32 -4.02
C PHE A 55 1.35 -10.56 -5.50
N CYS A 56 1.13 -9.53 -6.31
CA CYS A 56 1.46 -9.57 -7.73
C CYS A 56 2.95 -9.32 -8.00
N ALA A 57 3.64 -8.67 -7.06
CA ALA A 57 5.07 -8.39 -7.14
C ALA A 57 5.65 -8.20 -5.74
N CYS A 58 6.89 -8.63 -5.54
CA CYS A 58 7.62 -8.45 -4.29
C CYS A 58 9.00 -7.87 -4.59
N GLU A 59 9.21 -6.63 -4.16
CA GLU A 59 10.51 -5.98 -4.19
C GLU A 59 11.11 -6.05 -2.80
N VAL A 60 11.92 -7.09 -2.56
CA VAL A 60 12.47 -7.42 -1.25
C VAL A 60 13.99 -7.47 -1.36
N TYR A 61 14.65 -6.36 -1.05
CA TYR A 61 16.10 -6.22 -1.08
C TYR A 61 16.50 -4.90 -0.41
N PRO A 62 17.75 -4.80 0.09
CA PRO A 62 18.26 -3.54 0.64
C PRO A 62 18.46 -2.52 -0.48
N SER A 63 17.67 -1.46 -0.44
CA SER A 63 17.75 -0.31 -1.33
C SER A 63 16.91 0.82 -0.76
N THR A 64 16.86 1.95 -1.43
CA THR A 64 15.94 3.03 -1.07
C THR A 64 14.52 2.73 -1.55
N LYS A 65 13.50 3.29 -0.91
CA LYS A 65 12.11 3.00 -1.27
C LYS A 65 11.74 3.51 -2.65
N ASP A 66 12.31 4.60 -3.10
CA ASP A 66 12.11 5.08 -4.48
C ASP A 66 12.49 4.02 -5.50
N ALA A 67 13.63 3.34 -5.32
CA ALA A 67 14.03 2.24 -6.20
C ALA A 67 13.02 1.09 -6.21
N HIS A 68 12.47 0.72 -5.05
CA HIS A 68 11.43 -0.30 -4.98
C HIS A 68 10.18 0.12 -5.76
N PHE A 69 9.75 1.36 -5.61
CA PHE A 69 8.56 1.87 -6.30
C PHE A 69 8.75 2.03 -7.80
N GLU A 70 9.94 2.42 -8.24
CA GLU A 70 10.28 2.43 -9.66
C GLU A 70 10.18 1.03 -10.26
N ALA A 71 10.69 0.02 -9.56
CA ALA A 71 10.59 -1.37 -9.98
C ALA A 71 9.14 -1.86 -10.02
N LEU A 72 8.33 -1.53 -9.01
CA LEU A 72 6.91 -1.88 -8.99
C LEU A 72 6.15 -1.21 -10.13
N HIS A 73 6.42 0.06 -10.39
CA HIS A 73 5.83 0.77 -11.52
C HIS A 73 6.19 0.11 -12.85
N ALA A 74 7.45 -0.24 -13.05
CA ALA A 74 7.91 -0.90 -14.27
C ALA A 74 7.25 -2.27 -14.47
N LYS A 75 7.11 -3.06 -13.40
CA LYS A 75 6.53 -4.41 -13.44
C LYS A 75 5.02 -4.41 -13.61
N THR A 76 4.33 -3.47 -13.03
CA THR A 76 2.86 -3.46 -12.99
C THR A 76 2.22 -2.53 -13.99
N GLY A 77 2.93 -1.52 -14.45
CA GLY A 77 2.37 -0.45 -15.28
C GLY A 77 1.44 0.51 -14.52
N VAL A 78 1.29 0.34 -13.21
CA VAL A 78 0.42 1.19 -12.39
C VAL A 78 1.09 2.54 -12.18
N ALA A 79 0.37 3.64 -12.44
CA ALA A 79 0.87 4.98 -12.21
C ALA A 79 1.13 5.23 -10.72
N TYR A 80 2.14 6.02 -10.40
CA TYR A 80 2.45 6.35 -9.01
C TYR A 80 1.27 6.98 -8.27
N SER A 81 0.48 7.79 -8.95
CA SER A 81 -0.73 8.41 -8.38
C SER A 81 -1.83 7.39 -8.03
N ASP A 82 -1.74 6.19 -8.55
CA ASP A 82 -2.68 5.09 -8.26
C ASP A 82 -2.14 4.11 -7.21
N LEU A 83 -1.05 4.46 -6.55
CA LEU A 83 -0.45 3.65 -5.50
C LEU A 83 -0.78 4.20 -4.11
N LEU A 84 -1.11 3.28 -3.20
CA LEU A 84 -1.28 3.53 -1.79
C LEU A 84 -0.25 2.70 -1.02
N PHE A 85 0.52 3.36 -0.18
CA PHE A 85 1.65 2.76 0.53
C PHE A 85 1.48 2.84 2.04
N PHE A 86 1.69 1.72 2.71
CA PHE A 86 1.69 1.60 4.16
C PHE A 86 3.08 1.19 4.64
N ASP A 87 3.60 1.88 5.64
CA ASP A 87 4.93 1.58 6.20
C ASP A 87 4.99 1.98 7.67
N ASP A 88 5.72 1.21 8.46
CA ASP A 88 5.90 1.42 9.89
C ASP A 88 7.18 2.20 10.24
N CYS A 89 7.84 2.81 9.27
CA CYS A 89 9.07 3.56 9.50
C CYS A 89 8.89 4.66 10.54
N THR A 90 9.84 4.74 11.48
CA THR A 90 9.79 5.70 12.58
C THR A 90 11.01 6.62 12.66
N TRP A 91 12.19 6.12 12.34
CA TRP A 91 13.44 6.90 12.46
C TRP A 91 14.02 7.32 11.12
N LYS A 92 13.86 6.53 10.08
CA LYS A 92 14.23 6.87 8.73
C LYS A 92 12.98 6.98 7.90
N ASP A 93 12.76 8.13 7.33
CA ASP A 93 11.52 8.38 6.63
C ASP A 93 11.53 7.78 5.23
N ASN A 94 11.01 6.56 5.11
CA ASN A 94 10.81 5.91 3.82
C ASN A 94 9.85 6.69 2.92
N PHE A 95 9.00 7.53 3.51
CA PHE A 95 8.08 8.36 2.74
C PHE A 95 8.78 9.49 2.00
N GLU A 96 9.90 9.99 2.54
CA GLU A 96 10.75 10.94 1.82
C GLU A 96 11.34 10.31 0.55
N ASP A 97 11.79 9.06 0.66
CA ASP A 97 12.28 8.32 -0.50
C ASP A 97 11.17 8.16 -1.56
N VAL A 98 9.99 7.75 -1.13
CA VAL A 98 8.85 7.53 -2.03
C VAL A 98 8.37 8.84 -2.65
N ALA A 99 8.47 9.95 -1.93
CA ALA A 99 8.12 11.26 -2.46
C ALA A 99 8.92 11.65 -3.70
N ARG A 100 10.11 11.08 -3.88
CA ARG A 100 10.94 11.35 -5.07
C ARG A 100 10.32 10.88 -6.36
N VAL A 101 9.53 9.80 -6.34
CA VAL A 101 8.83 9.35 -7.54
C VAL A 101 7.57 10.17 -7.82
N GLY A 102 7.01 10.81 -6.81
CA GLY A 102 5.83 11.67 -6.91
C GLY A 102 4.51 10.94 -7.08
N GLY A 103 3.47 11.37 -6.37
CA GLY A 103 2.11 10.88 -6.55
C GLY A 103 1.66 9.77 -5.62
N VAL A 104 2.53 8.99 -5.03
CA VAL A 104 2.17 7.90 -4.11
C VAL A 104 1.56 8.48 -2.83
N ARG A 105 0.42 7.94 -2.42
CA ARG A 105 -0.19 8.28 -1.13
C ARG A 105 0.33 7.34 -0.07
N CYS A 106 0.69 7.91 1.09
CA CYS A 106 1.37 7.17 2.14
C CYS A 106 0.60 7.23 3.46
N VAL A 107 0.54 6.11 4.15
CA VAL A 107 -0.06 5.99 5.48
C VAL A 107 0.96 5.37 6.44
N ARG A 108 1.22 6.04 7.55
CA ARG A 108 2.08 5.50 8.60
C ARG A 108 1.33 4.46 9.42
N THR A 109 2.01 3.37 9.72
CA THR A 109 1.47 2.28 10.52
C THR A 109 2.44 1.95 11.65
N PRO A 110 2.64 2.88 12.62
CA PRO A 110 3.68 2.73 13.65
C PRO A 110 3.47 1.50 14.54
N ASP A 111 2.24 1.06 14.69
CA ASP A 111 1.88 -0.13 15.47
C ASP A 111 1.63 -1.36 14.57
N GLY A 112 2.13 -1.34 13.35
CA GLY A 112 1.82 -2.32 12.34
C GLY A 112 0.51 -2.01 11.61
N MET A 113 0.13 -2.86 10.68
CA MET A 113 -1.10 -2.66 9.89
C MET A 113 -2.32 -2.95 10.74
N THR A 114 -3.00 -1.92 11.19
CA THR A 114 -4.27 -2.01 11.92
C THR A 114 -5.45 -1.87 10.95
N VAL A 115 -6.65 -2.29 11.40
CA VAL A 115 -7.88 -2.11 10.61
C VAL A 115 -8.14 -0.61 10.39
N GLU A 116 -7.89 0.21 11.42
CA GLU A 116 -8.05 1.67 11.34
C GLU A 116 -7.10 2.29 10.31
N ALA A 117 -5.86 1.83 10.25
CA ALA A 117 -4.90 2.29 9.25
C ALA A 117 -5.35 1.93 7.83
N TRP A 118 -5.87 0.73 7.64
CA TRP A 118 -6.41 0.28 6.37
C TRP A 118 -7.58 1.17 5.92
N GLU A 119 -8.55 1.38 6.80
CA GLU A 119 -9.71 2.23 6.51
C GLU A 119 -9.31 3.68 6.23
N LYS A 120 -8.36 4.22 6.99
CA LYS A 120 -7.81 5.56 6.77
C LYS A 120 -7.17 5.66 5.38
N GLY A 121 -6.43 4.66 4.97
CA GLY A 121 -5.80 4.62 3.65
C GLY A 121 -6.83 4.62 2.52
N LEU A 122 -7.89 3.85 2.67
CA LEU A 122 -8.97 3.82 1.67
C LEU A 122 -9.66 5.18 1.54
N LEU A 123 -9.92 5.86 2.66
CA LEU A 123 -10.51 7.20 2.63
C LEU A 123 -9.56 8.21 1.98
N LEU A 124 -8.30 8.19 2.32
CA LEU A 124 -7.29 9.06 1.73
C LEU A 124 -7.21 8.88 0.22
N PHE A 125 -7.26 7.66 -0.25
CA PHE A 125 -7.20 7.36 -1.67
C PHE A 125 -8.48 7.80 -2.40
N ALA A 126 -9.64 7.57 -1.80
CA ALA A 126 -10.93 7.97 -2.35
C ALA A 126 -11.06 9.50 -2.46
N ASP A 127 -10.67 10.22 -1.41
CA ASP A 127 -10.72 11.69 -1.39
C ASP A 127 -9.83 12.30 -2.49
N ALA A 128 -8.66 11.74 -2.69
CA ALA A 128 -7.75 12.20 -3.71
C ALA A 128 -8.24 11.89 -5.13
N ALA A 129 -9.03 10.83 -5.30
CA ALA A 129 -9.60 10.46 -6.60
C ALA A 129 -10.86 11.25 -6.97
N ALA A 130 -11.59 11.76 -5.96
CA ALA A 130 -12.89 12.41 -6.14
C ALA A 130 -12.87 13.95 -6.19
N PRO A 131 -11.83 14.69 -5.79
CA PRO A 131 -11.93 16.11 -5.52
C PRO A 131 -12.29 16.97 -6.73
N LEU A 132 -11.97 16.53 -7.92
CA LEU A 132 -12.21 17.32 -9.14
C LEU A 132 -13.70 17.55 -9.40
N SER A 133 -14.52 16.57 -9.08
CA SER A 133 -15.98 16.68 -9.27
C SER A 133 -16.65 17.53 -8.20
N LEU A 134 -16.03 17.69 -7.05
CA LEU A 134 -16.59 18.41 -5.91
C LEU A 134 -16.18 19.88 -5.88
N THR A 135 -15.08 20.24 -6.50
CA THR A 135 -14.55 21.59 -6.50
C THR A 135 -15.57 22.65 -6.95
N PRO A 136 -16.30 22.45 -8.04
CA PRO A 136 -17.28 23.45 -8.47
C PRO A 136 -18.38 23.72 -7.46
N SER A 137 -18.85 22.69 -6.79
CA SER A 137 -19.91 22.86 -5.80
C SER A 137 -19.45 23.58 -4.56
N SER A 138 -18.22 23.42 -4.14
CA SER A 138 -17.69 24.19 -3.01
C SER A 138 -17.57 25.66 -3.35
N SER A 139 -17.24 26.02 -4.57
CA SER A 139 -17.21 27.41 -4.95
C SER A 139 -18.59 28.06 -4.94
N GLU A 140 -19.64 27.32 -5.18
CA GLU A 140 -21.00 27.83 -5.04
C GLU A 140 -21.34 28.22 -3.61
N GLY A 141 -20.87 27.42 -2.67
CA GLY A 141 -21.07 27.70 -1.25
C GLY A 141 -20.49 29.02 -0.82
N ASP A 142 -19.47 29.48 -1.46
CA ASP A 142 -18.80 30.73 -1.12
C ASP A 142 -19.57 31.97 -1.56
N LEU A 143 -20.56 31.84 -2.40
CA LEU A 143 -21.34 32.94 -2.91
C LEU A 143 -22.38 33.45 -1.91
N HIS A 144 -22.60 32.78 -0.86
CA HIS A 144 -23.58 33.07 0.16
C HIS A 144 -22.99 33.56 1.46
#